data_36a4efe1b4a366244cf07a5dbc6f4c3d
#
_entry.id   36a4efe1b4a366244cf07a5dbc6f4c3d
#
_cell.length_a   1.000
_cell.length_b   1.000
_cell.length_c   1.000
_cell.angle_alpha   90.00
_cell.angle_beta   90.00
_cell.angle_gamma   90.00
#
_symmetry.space_group_name_H-M   'P 1'
#
loop_
_entity.id
_entity.type
_entity.pdbx_description
1 polymer ?
#
loop_
_entity_poly.entity_id
_entity_poly.type
_entity_poly.pdbx_seq_one_letter_code
_entity_poly.pdbx_strand_id
1 'polypeptide(L)'
;MIRGLSVMPLLIAGIIAFSLPISSNAQVSPEDTLRGFYKWYLHELNAERSPNWTSAKVSAISSSRLRTWFRSKAGREWDADYFIDAQDYDKDWETNIAISAPAITGNRADVTVTLGPKTPAPNSIGQRVLKIKLVKESGGWKIDHVNGN
;
A
#
# COMPACT_ATOMS: atom_id res chain seq x y z
N MET A 1 -67.12 55.63 6.30
CA MET A 1 -66.78 54.31 6.81
C MET A 1 -65.98 53.56 5.74
N ILE A 2 -64.66 53.56 5.86
CA ILE A 2 -63.77 52.78 4.97
C ILE A 2 -62.86 52.00 5.85
N ARG A 3 -62.98 50.65 5.81
CA ARG A 3 -62.19 49.72 6.59
C ARG A 3 -60.85 49.48 5.83
N GLY A 4 -59.79 49.82 6.52
CA GLY A 4 -58.43 49.50 6.03
C GLY A 4 -58.13 47.99 6.10
N LEU A 5 -57.71 47.42 4.98
CA LEU A 5 -57.10 46.09 4.94
C LEU A 5 -55.63 46.20 5.35
N SER A 6 -55.28 45.56 6.46
CA SER A 6 -53.92 45.38 6.89
C SER A 6 -53.31 44.20 6.12
N VAL A 7 -52.30 44.48 5.32
CA VAL A 7 -51.54 43.44 4.59
C VAL A 7 -50.34 43.08 5.45
N MET A 8 -50.32 41.83 5.92
CA MET A 8 -49.24 41.28 6.73
C MET A 8 -48.16 40.72 5.78
N PRO A 9 -46.89 41.11 5.88
CA PRO A 9 -45.82 40.56 5.06
C PRO A 9 -45.41 39.16 5.56
N LEU A 10 -45.46 38.20 4.66
CA LEU A 10 -45.01 36.84 4.87
C LEU A 10 -43.44 36.81 4.81
N LEU A 11 -42.80 36.61 5.93
CA LEU A 11 -41.36 36.40 6.03
C LEU A 11 -41.03 34.95 5.58
N ILE A 12 -40.46 34.81 4.39
CA ILE A 12 -39.90 33.54 3.93
C ILE A 12 -38.48 33.43 4.48
N ALA A 13 -38.31 32.61 5.53
CA ALA A 13 -37.00 32.24 6.04
C ALA A 13 -36.35 31.23 5.10
N GLY A 14 -35.39 31.68 4.29
CA GLY A 14 -34.58 30.81 3.46
C GLY A 14 -33.63 29.99 4.32
N ILE A 15 -33.80 28.67 4.33
CA ILE A 15 -32.85 27.71 4.94
C ILE A 15 -31.69 27.55 3.97
N ILE A 16 -30.54 28.18 4.26
CA ILE A 16 -29.29 27.93 3.55
C ILE A 16 -28.71 26.64 4.12
N ALA A 17 -28.89 25.56 3.38
CA ALA A 17 -28.21 24.29 3.67
C ALA A 17 -26.72 24.42 3.39
N PHE A 18 -25.91 24.56 4.42
CA PHE A 18 -24.46 24.51 4.33
C PHE A 18 -24.04 23.05 4.11
N SER A 19 -23.82 22.67 2.84
CA SER A 19 -23.20 21.38 2.52
C SER A 19 -21.71 21.48 2.87
N LEU A 20 -21.31 20.91 4.01
CA LEU A 20 -19.91 20.73 4.33
C LEU A 20 -19.31 19.70 3.35
N PRO A 21 -18.16 19.97 2.72
CA PRO A 21 -17.50 18.97 1.91
C PRO A 21 -17.07 17.83 2.85
N ILE A 22 -17.64 16.65 2.65
CA ILE A 22 -17.14 15.44 3.29
C ILE A 22 -15.78 15.16 2.63
N SER A 23 -14.69 15.52 3.32
CA SER A 23 -13.35 15.07 2.94
C SER A 23 -13.33 13.55 3.09
N SER A 24 -13.61 12.83 2.01
CA SER A 24 -13.30 11.41 1.97
C SER A 24 -11.78 11.29 2.06
N ASN A 25 -11.26 10.86 3.20
CA ASN A 25 -9.89 10.36 3.30
C ASN A 25 -9.81 9.18 2.32
N ALA A 26 -9.35 9.45 1.10
CA ALA A 26 -9.12 8.42 0.09
C ALA A 26 -8.13 7.44 0.70
N GLN A 27 -8.61 6.24 1.02
CA GLN A 27 -7.78 5.20 1.58
C GLN A 27 -6.73 4.80 0.55
N VAL A 28 -5.45 4.77 0.95
CA VAL A 28 -4.33 4.37 0.10
C VAL A 28 -4.62 3.00 -0.52
N SER A 29 -4.48 2.89 -1.84
CA SER A 29 -4.75 1.65 -2.57
C SER A 29 -3.71 0.56 -2.26
N PRO A 30 -4.02 -0.73 -2.54
CA PRO A 30 -3.02 -1.81 -2.46
C PRO A 30 -1.80 -1.52 -3.34
N GLU A 31 -2.01 -1.00 -4.54
CA GLU A 31 -0.95 -0.64 -5.48
C GLU A 31 -0.04 0.46 -4.92
N ASP A 32 -0.61 1.57 -4.42
CA ASP A 32 0.16 2.68 -3.86
C ASP A 32 0.90 2.27 -2.60
N THR A 33 0.29 1.40 -1.78
CA THR A 33 0.91 0.81 -0.59
C THR A 33 2.19 0.05 -0.98
N LEU A 34 2.11 -0.82 -2.00
CA LEU A 34 3.27 -1.59 -2.46
C LEU A 34 4.29 -0.71 -3.17
N ARG A 35 3.87 0.25 -3.99
CA ARG A 35 4.76 1.18 -4.67
C ARG A 35 5.60 1.99 -3.67
N GLY A 36 4.98 2.54 -2.65
CA GLY A 36 5.66 3.27 -1.59
C GLY A 36 6.62 2.38 -0.78
N PHE A 37 6.20 1.15 -0.50
CA PHE A 37 7.03 0.20 0.22
C PHE A 37 8.26 -0.23 -0.60
N TYR A 38 8.10 -0.75 -1.82
CA TYR A 38 9.21 -1.26 -2.61
C TYR A 38 10.18 -0.17 -3.03
N LYS A 39 9.71 1.04 -3.35
CA LYS A 39 10.59 2.18 -3.63
C LYS A 39 11.51 2.49 -2.45
N TRP A 40 10.96 2.52 -1.24
CA TRP A 40 11.75 2.73 -0.04
C TRP A 40 12.66 1.53 0.27
N TYR A 41 12.13 0.31 0.19
CA TYR A 41 12.84 -0.91 0.56
C TYR A 41 14.09 -1.14 -0.30
N LEU A 42 13.94 -1.03 -1.62
CA LEU A 42 15.05 -1.17 -2.56
C LEU A 42 16.07 -0.02 -2.43
N HIS A 43 15.61 1.18 -2.12
CA HIS A 43 16.50 2.30 -1.79
C HIS A 43 17.37 1.98 -0.55
N GLU A 44 16.78 1.40 0.49
CA GLU A 44 17.54 0.99 1.68
C GLU A 44 18.56 -0.10 1.35
N LEU A 45 18.18 -1.10 0.55
CA LEU A 45 19.12 -2.14 0.11
C LEU A 45 20.27 -1.54 -0.70
N ASN A 46 19.99 -0.67 -1.67
CA ASN A 46 21.01 0.01 -2.48
C ASN A 46 21.96 0.88 -1.65
N ALA A 47 21.51 1.39 -0.52
CA ALA A 47 22.31 2.14 0.44
C ALA A 47 22.99 1.23 1.49
N GLU A 48 23.02 -0.09 1.24
CA GLU A 48 23.63 -1.10 2.12
C GLU A 48 23.01 -1.13 3.54
N ARG A 49 21.79 -0.62 3.66
CA ARG A 49 20.97 -0.73 4.86
C ARG A 49 19.97 -1.85 4.64
N SER A 50 20.08 -2.93 5.37
CA SER A 50 19.21 -4.10 5.24
C SER A 50 18.04 -3.99 6.23
N PRO A 51 16.90 -3.42 5.83
CA PRO A 51 15.74 -3.35 6.70
C PRO A 51 15.26 -4.76 7.01
N ASN A 52 15.03 -5.04 8.27
CA ASN A 52 14.56 -6.34 8.72
C ASN A 52 13.17 -6.21 9.36
N TRP A 53 12.60 -7.33 9.77
CA TRP A 53 11.26 -7.41 10.35
C TRP A 53 11.10 -6.62 11.67
N THR A 54 12.19 -6.20 12.33
CA THR A 54 12.14 -5.38 13.55
C THR A 54 12.09 -3.89 13.24
N SER A 55 12.39 -3.47 12.01
CA SER A 55 12.31 -2.06 11.64
C SER A 55 10.86 -1.56 11.71
N ALA A 56 10.68 -0.33 12.19
CA ALA A 56 9.34 0.24 12.37
C ALA A 56 8.52 0.24 11.08
N LYS A 57 9.15 0.54 9.94
CA LYS A 57 8.44 0.60 8.64
C LYS A 57 8.06 -0.78 8.12
N VAL A 58 8.93 -1.78 8.25
CA VAL A 58 8.60 -3.16 7.90
C VAL A 58 7.50 -3.70 8.81
N SER A 59 7.60 -3.45 10.11
CA SER A 59 6.56 -3.85 11.06
C SER A 59 5.21 -3.19 10.75
N ALA A 60 5.21 -1.90 10.38
CA ALA A 60 3.98 -1.16 10.07
C ALA A 60 3.28 -1.65 8.79
N ILE A 61 4.03 -2.11 7.77
CA ILE A 61 3.48 -2.62 6.52
C ILE A 61 3.08 -4.09 6.59
N SER A 62 3.62 -4.85 7.53
CA SER A 62 3.36 -6.29 7.68
C SER A 62 2.05 -6.55 8.41
N SER A 63 1.30 -7.56 7.96
CA SER A 63 0.10 -8.05 8.66
C SER A 63 0.45 -8.63 10.03
N SER A 64 -0.55 -8.75 10.89
CA SER A 64 -0.40 -9.42 12.19
C SER A 64 0.10 -10.86 12.03
N ARG A 65 -0.41 -11.59 11.02
CA ARG A 65 0.04 -12.94 10.69
C ARG A 65 1.50 -12.96 10.27
N LEU A 66 1.91 -12.06 9.37
CA LEU A 66 3.29 -12.01 8.86
C LEU A 66 4.28 -11.65 9.99
N ARG A 67 3.94 -10.69 10.86
CA ARG A 67 4.76 -10.37 12.04
C ARG A 67 4.91 -11.56 12.99
N THR A 68 3.86 -12.37 13.15
CA THR A 68 3.92 -13.60 13.97
C THR A 68 4.84 -14.64 13.31
N TRP A 69 4.75 -14.80 12.00
CA TRP A 69 5.62 -15.71 11.27
C TRP A 69 7.11 -15.33 11.41
N PHE A 70 7.47 -14.06 11.28
CA PHE A 70 8.86 -13.61 11.47
C PHE A 70 9.42 -13.95 12.86
N ARG A 71 8.58 -14.04 13.89
CA ARG A 71 8.99 -14.43 15.25
C ARG A 71 9.09 -15.94 15.42
N SER A 72 8.53 -16.73 14.52
CA SER A 72 8.58 -18.18 14.56
C SER A 72 9.97 -18.71 14.25
N LYS A 73 10.22 -20.00 14.52
CA LYS A 73 11.47 -20.66 14.12
C LYS A 73 11.69 -20.56 12.61
N ALA A 74 10.68 -20.90 11.80
CA ALA A 74 10.77 -20.86 10.34
C ALA A 74 11.09 -19.44 9.81
N GLY A 75 10.50 -18.39 10.39
CA GLY A 75 10.78 -17.01 9.99
C GLY A 75 12.19 -16.55 10.35
N ARG A 76 12.73 -17.01 11.48
CA ARG A 76 14.10 -16.68 11.89
C ARG A 76 15.19 -17.47 11.14
N GLU A 77 14.84 -18.64 10.63
CA GLU A 77 15.73 -19.51 9.86
C GLU A 77 15.59 -19.28 8.33
N TRP A 78 14.76 -18.32 7.91
CA TRP A 78 14.65 -17.93 6.51
C TRP A 78 15.94 -17.25 6.06
N ASP A 79 16.63 -17.83 5.09
CA ASP A 79 17.97 -17.44 4.66
C ASP A 79 18.01 -16.53 3.43
N ALA A 80 16.85 -16.07 2.95
CA ALA A 80 16.72 -15.12 1.88
C ALA A 80 16.05 -13.81 2.38
N ASP A 81 16.16 -12.74 1.60
CA ASP A 81 15.37 -11.55 1.85
C ASP A 81 13.90 -11.85 1.55
N TYR A 82 13.05 -11.78 2.56
CA TYR A 82 11.64 -12.17 2.46
C TYR A 82 10.85 -11.30 1.48
N PHE A 83 11.14 -10.00 1.40
CA PHE A 83 10.33 -9.06 0.62
C PHE A 83 10.68 -9.04 -0.85
N ILE A 84 11.86 -9.48 -1.22
CA ILE A 84 12.26 -9.69 -2.62
C ILE A 84 12.32 -11.18 -2.97
N ASP A 85 12.15 -12.06 -1.98
CA ASP A 85 12.21 -13.53 -2.10
C ASP A 85 13.45 -13.97 -2.88
N ALA A 86 14.61 -13.42 -2.52
CA ALA A 86 15.89 -13.67 -3.18
C ALA A 86 17.05 -13.48 -2.19
N GLN A 87 18.19 -14.12 -2.47
CA GLN A 87 19.42 -13.95 -1.72
C GLN A 87 20.27 -12.78 -2.22
N ASP A 88 19.99 -12.31 -3.44
CA ASP A 88 20.72 -11.23 -4.08
C ASP A 88 19.76 -10.34 -4.87
N TYR A 89 20.20 -9.14 -5.26
CA TYR A 89 19.40 -8.16 -5.97
C TYR A 89 20.26 -7.28 -6.90
N ASP A 90 19.60 -6.70 -7.93
CA ASP A 90 20.23 -5.70 -8.79
C ASP A 90 19.85 -4.29 -8.34
N LYS A 91 20.81 -3.37 -8.39
CA LYS A 91 20.58 -1.96 -8.01
C LYS A 91 19.56 -1.25 -8.88
N ASP A 92 19.39 -1.67 -10.13
CA ASP A 92 18.44 -1.11 -11.07
C ASP A 92 16.98 -1.50 -10.78
N TRP A 93 16.73 -2.44 -9.86
CA TRP A 93 15.38 -2.75 -9.41
C TRP A 93 14.68 -1.55 -8.75
N GLU A 94 15.43 -0.67 -8.06
CA GLU A 94 14.88 0.53 -7.41
C GLU A 94 14.16 1.46 -8.38
N THR A 95 14.69 1.58 -9.60
CA THR A 95 14.13 2.45 -10.64
C THR A 95 13.17 1.74 -11.59
N ASN A 96 13.06 0.42 -11.49
CA ASN A 96 12.26 -0.43 -12.37
C ASN A 96 11.27 -1.28 -11.56
N ILE A 97 10.22 -0.64 -11.05
CA ILE A 97 9.16 -1.27 -10.28
C ILE A 97 7.85 -1.20 -11.07
N ALA A 98 7.36 -2.35 -11.53
CA ALA A 98 6.05 -2.48 -12.14
C ALA A 98 5.09 -3.19 -11.18
N ILE A 99 3.87 -2.68 -11.04
CA ILE A 99 2.85 -3.20 -10.13
C ILE A 99 1.57 -3.41 -10.94
N SER A 100 1.01 -4.62 -10.88
CA SER A 100 -0.25 -4.94 -11.54
C SER A 100 -1.43 -4.25 -10.86
N ALA A 101 -2.53 -4.11 -11.59
CA ALA A 101 -3.82 -3.80 -10.96
C ALA A 101 -4.14 -4.86 -9.88
N PRO A 102 -4.63 -4.45 -8.70
CA PRO A 102 -4.96 -5.36 -7.62
C PRO A 102 -6.23 -6.15 -7.92
N ALA A 103 -6.22 -7.46 -7.67
CA ALA A 103 -7.42 -8.27 -7.60
C ALA A 103 -7.95 -8.24 -6.16
N ILE A 104 -8.99 -7.44 -5.91
CA ILE A 104 -9.53 -7.21 -4.57
C ILE A 104 -10.75 -8.10 -4.33
N THR A 105 -10.75 -8.83 -3.21
CA THR A 105 -11.88 -9.62 -2.73
C THR A 105 -12.08 -9.34 -1.23
N GLY A 106 -13.10 -8.56 -0.90
CA GLY A 106 -13.38 -8.16 0.47
C GLY A 106 -12.21 -7.36 1.09
N ASN A 107 -11.62 -7.89 2.15
CA ASN A 107 -10.48 -7.29 2.84
C ASN A 107 -9.11 -7.86 2.38
N ARG A 108 -9.06 -8.55 1.24
CA ARG A 108 -7.84 -9.14 0.67
C ARG A 108 -7.58 -8.58 -0.72
N ALA A 109 -6.31 -8.54 -1.10
CA ALA A 109 -5.89 -8.18 -2.45
C ALA A 109 -4.70 -9.05 -2.88
N ASP A 110 -4.73 -9.50 -4.14
CA ASP A 110 -3.60 -10.15 -4.79
C ASP A 110 -3.01 -9.17 -5.83
N VAL A 111 -1.69 -8.97 -5.78
CA VAL A 111 -0.98 -8.03 -6.63
C VAL A 111 0.32 -8.67 -7.09
N THR A 112 0.68 -8.47 -8.36
CA THR A 112 2.00 -8.85 -8.87
C THR A 112 2.91 -7.63 -8.88
N VAL A 113 4.09 -7.77 -8.30
CA VAL A 113 5.17 -6.78 -8.37
C VAL A 113 6.29 -7.37 -9.20
N THR A 114 6.75 -6.63 -10.21
CA THR A 114 7.90 -6.99 -11.02
C THR A 114 9.00 -5.98 -10.76
N LEU A 115 10.15 -6.46 -10.33
CA LEU A 115 11.36 -5.68 -10.08
C LEU A 115 12.34 -5.92 -11.22
N GLY A 116 12.99 -4.85 -11.67
CA GLY A 116 13.98 -4.90 -12.74
C GLY A 116 13.44 -4.55 -14.13
N PRO A 117 14.33 -4.13 -15.04
CA PRO A 117 13.99 -3.71 -16.39
C PRO A 117 13.56 -4.90 -17.27
N LYS A 118 12.70 -4.64 -18.26
CA LYS A 118 12.29 -5.67 -19.25
C LYS A 118 13.47 -6.24 -20.03
N THR A 119 14.48 -5.43 -20.27
CA THR A 119 15.73 -5.81 -20.94
C THR A 119 16.86 -5.62 -19.94
N PRO A 120 17.21 -6.66 -19.18
CA PRO A 120 18.28 -6.58 -18.19
C PRO A 120 19.65 -6.42 -18.85
N ALA A 121 20.58 -5.79 -18.14
CA ALA A 121 21.96 -5.68 -18.59
C ALA A 121 22.63 -7.07 -18.64
N PRO A 122 23.67 -7.25 -19.46
CA PRO A 122 24.47 -8.48 -19.42
C PRO A 122 25.01 -8.72 -17.99
N ASN A 123 24.92 -9.95 -17.52
CA ASN A 123 25.36 -10.39 -16.18
C ASN A 123 24.55 -9.81 -15.01
N SER A 124 23.39 -9.20 -15.26
CA SER A 124 22.44 -8.85 -14.19
C SER A 124 21.61 -10.07 -13.76
N ILE A 125 21.01 -10.00 -12.58
CA ILE A 125 20.08 -11.05 -12.09
C ILE A 125 18.79 -11.06 -12.92
N GLY A 126 18.47 -9.92 -13.56
CA GLY A 126 17.26 -9.76 -14.37
C GLY A 126 16.03 -9.41 -13.56
N GLN A 127 14.87 -9.74 -14.09
CA GLN A 127 13.60 -9.43 -13.42
C GLN A 127 13.28 -10.42 -12.31
N ARG A 128 12.72 -9.89 -11.23
CA ARG A 128 12.10 -10.68 -10.15
C ARG A 128 10.60 -10.42 -10.15
N VAL A 129 9.82 -11.47 -10.28
CA VAL A 129 8.35 -11.41 -10.23
C VAL A 129 7.88 -11.91 -8.87
N LEU A 130 7.13 -11.08 -8.15
CA LEU A 130 6.64 -11.35 -6.81
C LEU A 130 5.11 -11.38 -6.83
N LYS A 131 4.52 -12.41 -6.25
CA LYS A 131 3.08 -12.49 -5.97
C LYS A 131 2.85 -12.08 -4.53
N ILE A 132 2.18 -10.94 -4.36
CA ILE A 132 1.96 -10.34 -3.05
C ILE A 132 0.50 -10.53 -2.66
N LYS A 133 0.27 -11.08 -1.48
CA LYS A 133 -1.04 -11.06 -0.84
C LYS A 133 -1.07 -9.96 0.21
N LEU A 134 -2.10 -9.13 0.13
CA LEU A 134 -2.37 -8.10 1.12
C LEU A 134 -3.67 -8.40 1.86
N VAL A 135 -3.73 -7.90 3.08
CA VAL A 135 -4.94 -7.89 3.90
C VAL A 135 -5.16 -6.50 4.48
N LYS A 136 -6.42 -6.14 4.64
CA LYS A 136 -6.80 -4.85 5.23
C LYS A 136 -6.86 -5.01 6.74
N GLU A 137 -5.96 -4.34 7.46
CA GLU A 137 -5.89 -4.30 8.92
C GLU A 137 -5.71 -2.86 9.39
N SER A 138 -6.35 -2.50 10.52
CA SER A 138 -6.22 -1.17 11.12
C SER A 138 -6.43 -0.02 10.13
N GLY A 139 -7.40 -0.21 9.21
CA GLY A 139 -7.75 0.79 8.20
C GLY A 139 -6.80 0.92 7.01
N GLY A 140 -5.75 0.09 6.89
CA GLY A 140 -4.80 0.12 5.78
C GLY A 140 -4.48 -1.25 5.20
N TRP A 141 -3.89 -1.28 4.02
CA TRP A 141 -3.40 -2.50 3.40
C TRP A 141 -2.06 -2.91 4.02
N LYS A 142 -1.93 -4.20 4.35
CA LYS A 142 -0.73 -4.81 4.93
C LYS A 142 -0.27 -5.97 4.08
N ILE A 143 1.04 -6.13 3.90
CA ILE A 143 1.62 -7.31 3.26
C ILE A 143 1.38 -8.51 4.18
N ASP A 144 0.71 -9.51 3.65
CA ASP A 144 0.41 -10.75 4.36
C ASP A 144 1.28 -11.92 3.90
N HIS A 145 1.65 -11.94 2.62
CA HIS A 145 2.53 -12.96 2.06
C HIS A 145 3.25 -12.43 0.82
N VAL A 146 4.51 -12.84 0.67
CA VAL A 146 5.33 -12.62 -0.52
C VAL A 146 5.79 -13.97 -1.03
N ASN A 147 5.66 -14.21 -2.33
CA ASN A 147 6.14 -15.40 -3.01
C ASN A 147 6.75 -15.01 -4.37
N GLY A 148 8.00 -15.35 -4.60
CA GLY A 148 8.65 -15.19 -5.88
C GLY A 148 8.38 -16.38 -6.81
N ASN A 149 8.50 -16.13 -8.12
CA ASN A 149 8.53 -17.16 -9.17
C ASN A 149 9.97 -17.42 -9.59
#